data_ef489759cd67415fdcddd1f1cfdb5db5
#
_entry.id   ef489759cd67415fdcddd1f1cfdb5db5
#
_cell.length_a   1.000
_cell.length_b   1.000
_cell.length_c   1.000
_cell.angle_alpha   90.00
_cell.angle_beta   90.00
_cell.angle_gamma   90.00
#
_symmetry.space_group_name_H-M   'P 1'
#
loop_
_entity.id
_entity.type
_entity.pdbx_description
1 polymer ?
#
loop_
_entity_poly.entity_id
_entity_poly.type
_entity_poly.pdbx_seq_one_letter_code
_entity_poly.pdbx_strand_id
1 'polypeptide(L)' 'MKKIKYGIIGTGVMGREHIRNIELIENAEVVALCDSHEPSINSSLEIINNNVQVFQNHLELINAN' A
#
# COMPACT_ATOMS: atom_id res chain seq x y z
N MET A 1 20.42 5.53 -4.20
CA MET A 1 20.00 4.15 -3.89
C MET A 1 18.54 3.96 -4.30
N LYS A 2 18.21 2.86 -4.94
CA LYS A 2 16.84 2.58 -5.34
C LYS A 2 16.00 2.21 -4.13
N LYS A 3 14.79 2.74 -4.07
CA LYS A 3 13.84 2.35 -3.04
C LYS A 3 13.18 1.03 -3.41
N ILE A 4 12.96 0.19 -2.41
CA ILE A 4 12.16 -1.02 -2.56
C ILE A 4 10.70 -0.61 -2.58
N LYS A 5 9.97 -1.02 -3.60
CA LYS A 5 8.57 -0.66 -3.77
C LYS A 5 7.67 -1.81 -3.32
N TYR A 6 6.70 -1.50 -2.49
CA TYR A 6 5.78 -2.49 -1.94
C TYR A 6 4.36 -2.24 -2.42
N GLY A 7 3.68 -3.33 -2.75
CA GLY A 7 2.23 -3.33 -2.93
C GLY A 7 1.60 -4.04 -1.75
N ILE A 8 0.54 -3.48 -1.20
CA ILE A 8 -0.15 -4.04 -0.04
C ILE A 8 -1.51 -4.59 -0.48
N ILE A 9 -1.74 -5.87 -0.26
CA ILE A 9 -3.03 -6.51 -0.52
C ILE A 9 -3.70 -6.71 0.84
N GLY A 10 -4.88 -6.10 1.00
CA GLY A 10 -5.56 -6.08 2.27
C GLY A 10 -5.11 -4.92 3.14
N THR A 11 -5.96 -3.92 3.30
CA THR A 11 -5.62 -2.69 4.04
C THR A 11 -6.39 -2.55 5.35
N GLY A 12 -6.75 -3.69 5.97
CA GLY A 12 -7.32 -3.71 7.30
C GLY A 12 -6.25 -3.40 8.35
N VAL A 13 -6.53 -3.73 9.61
CA VAL A 13 -5.62 -3.39 10.72
C VAL A 13 -4.19 -3.88 10.47
N MET A 14 -4.04 -5.15 10.06
CA MET A 14 -2.71 -5.72 9.81
C MET A 14 -2.03 -5.08 8.61
N GLY A 15 -2.79 -4.79 7.56
CA GLY A 15 -2.21 -4.14 6.38
C GLY A 15 -1.69 -2.75 6.71
N ARG A 16 -2.43 -2.00 7.51
CA ARG A 16 -2.00 -0.67 7.94
C ARG A 16 -0.77 -0.72 8.84
N GLU A 17 -0.65 -1.77 9.67
CA GLU A 17 0.56 -1.98 10.46
C GLU A 17 1.78 -2.17 9.56
N HIS A 18 1.64 -2.97 8.50
CA HIS A 18 2.72 -3.17 7.54
C HIS A 18 3.09 -1.87 6.83
N ILE A 19 2.10 -1.06 6.47
CA ILE A 19 2.35 0.23 5.83
C ILE A 19 3.18 1.13 6.75
N ARG A 20 2.80 1.22 8.02
CA ARG A 20 3.55 2.03 8.98
C ARG A 20 4.98 1.56 9.11
N ASN A 21 5.19 0.24 9.17
CA ASN A 21 6.52 -0.33 9.28
C ASN A 21 7.37 -0.03 8.04
N ILE A 22 6.77 -0.13 6.85
CA ILE A 22 7.48 0.16 5.59
C ILE A 22 7.87 1.63 5.52
N GLU A 23 7.00 2.52 5.97
CA GLU A 23 7.28 3.96 5.96
C GLU A 23 8.46 4.34 6.86
N LEU A 24 8.77 3.50 7.84
CA LEU A 24 9.93 3.71 8.71
C LEU A 24 11.25 3.24 8.09
N ILE A 25 11.18 2.48 7.00
CA ILE A 25 12.38 1.97 6.33
C ILE A 25 12.85 2.98 5.29
N GLU A 26 14.10 3.39 5.39
CA GLU A 26 14.65 4.46 4.57
C GLU A 26 14.59 4.19 3.06
N ASN A 27 14.77 2.95 2.65
CA ASN A 27 14.83 2.57 1.24
C ASN A 27 13.56 1.89 0.74
N ALA A 28 12.43 2.10 1.41
CA ALA A 28 11.20 1.41 1.05
C ALA A 28 10.05 2.40 0.97
N GLU A 29 9.12 2.11 0.06
CA GLU A 29 7.90 2.91 -0.05
C GLU A 29 6.75 2.04 -0.52
N VAL A 30 5.55 2.37 -0.08
CA VAL A 30 4.33 1.72 -0.55
C VAL A 30 3.88 2.46 -1.81
N VAL A 31 3.73 1.74 -2.92
CA VAL A 31 3.35 2.34 -4.20
C VAL A 31 1.97 1.89 -4.68
N ALA A 32 1.41 0.85 -4.11
CA ALA A 32 0.11 0.33 -4.52
C ALA A 32 -0.64 -0.28 -3.35
N LEU A 33 -1.95 -0.12 -3.36
CA LEU A 33 -2.86 -0.72 -2.38
C LEU A 33 -3.92 -1.51 -3.10
N CYS A 34 -4.35 -2.62 -2.52
CA CYS A 34 -5.46 -3.41 -3.04
C CYS A 34 -6.41 -3.80 -1.91
N ASP A 35 -7.65 -3.37 -2.01
CA ASP A 35 -8.70 -3.77 -1.08
C ASP A 35 -10.05 -3.43 -1.70
N SER A 36 -11.02 -4.29 -1.53
CA SER A 36 -12.38 -4.02 -1.97
C SER A 36 -13.17 -3.15 -0.99
N HIS A 37 -12.63 -2.94 0.21
CA HIS A 37 -13.30 -2.17 1.27
C HIS A 37 -12.77 -0.73 1.29
N GLU A 38 -13.53 0.20 0.73
CA GLU A 38 -13.11 1.59 0.59
C GLU A 38 -12.68 2.28 1.89
N PRO A 39 -13.40 2.11 3.02
CA PRO A 39 -12.94 2.74 4.26
C PRO A 39 -11.55 2.31 4.69
N SER A 40 -11.18 1.04 4.44
CA SER A 40 -9.82 0.55 4.74
C SER A 40 -8.79 1.24 3.87
N ILE A 41 -9.09 1.42 2.59
CA ILE A 41 -8.20 2.12 1.68
C ILE A 41 -8.01 3.58 2.12
N ASN A 42 -9.11 4.26 2.45
CA ASN A 42 -9.04 5.65 2.88
C ASN A 42 -8.19 5.81 4.14
N SER A 43 -8.35 4.89 5.10
CA SER A 43 -7.55 4.91 6.31
C SER A 43 -6.06 4.70 6.01
N SER A 44 -5.77 3.85 5.04
CA SER A 44 -4.38 3.58 4.63
C SER A 44 -3.78 4.79 3.92
N LEU A 45 -4.53 5.48 3.08
CA LEU A 45 -4.05 6.67 2.38
C LEU A 45 -3.67 7.80 3.34
N GLU A 46 -4.30 7.86 4.50
CA GLU A 46 -3.96 8.85 5.51
C GLU A 46 -2.57 8.62 6.11
N ILE A 47 -2.07 7.39 6.06
CA ILE A 47 -0.77 7.04 6.62
C ILE A 47 0.36 7.25 5.60
N ILE A 48 0.05 7.13 4.32
CA ILE A 48 1.05 7.16 3.25
C ILE A 48 1.26 8.59 2.76
N ASN A 49 2.52 9.00 2.65
CA ASN A 49 2.89 10.37 2.25
C ASN A 49 3.22 10.52 0.77
N ASN A 50 3.14 9.46 0.00
CA ASN A 50 3.43 9.50 -1.43
C ASN A 50 2.21 9.09 -2.24
N ASN A 51 2.26 9.32 -3.54
CA ASN A 51 1.17 8.88 -4.41
C ASN A 51 1.19 7.37 -4.56
N VAL A 52 0.03 6.76 -4.43
CA VAL A 52 -0.11 5.31 -4.57
C VAL A 52 -1.22 5.00 -5.56
N GLN A 53 -1.11 3.87 -6.23
CA GLN A 53 -2.18 3.34 -7.07
C GLN A 53 -3.08 2.45 -6.22
N VAL A 54 -4.39 2.54 -6.44
CA VAL A 54 -5.37 1.77 -5.68
C VAL A 54 -6.06 0.79 -6.61
N PHE A 55 -6.09 -0.47 -6.21
CA PHE A 55 -6.73 -1.56 -6.96
C PHE A 55 -7.77 -2.24 -6.08
N GLN A 56 -8.87 -2.68 -6.68
CA GLN A 56 -9.90 -3.43 -5.96
C GLN A 56 -9.73 -4.94 -6.12
N ASN A 57 -8.87 -5.35 -7.02
CA ASN A 57 -8.63 -6.77 -7.34
C ASN A 57 -7.13 -7.02 -7.31
N HIS A 58 -6.72 -8.05 -6.57
CA HIS A 58 -5.29 -8.34 -6.40
C HIS A 58 -4.60 -8.71 -7.72
N LEU A 59 -5.33 -9.27 -8.69
CA LEU A 59 -4.76 -9.58 -9.99
C LEU A 59 -4.39 -8.32 -10.75
N GLU A 60 -5.22 -7.28 -10.62
CA GLU A 60 -4.91 -6.00 -11.23
C GLU A 60 -3.64 -5.38 -10.65
N LEU A 61 -3.46 -5.49 -9.34
CA LEU A 61 -2.25 -5.00 -8.68
C LEU A 61 -1.02 -5.76 -9.16
N ILE A 62 -1.10 -7.09 -9.20
CA ILE A 62 0.02 -7.93 -9.61
C ILE A 62 0.41 -7.66 -11.06
N ASN A 63 -0.58 -7.41 -11.92
CA ASN A 63 -0.34 -7.19 -13.35
C ASN A 63 0.02 -5.75 -13.70
N ALA A 64 -0.08 -4.83 -12.76
CA ALA A 64 0.17 -3.42 -13.02
C ALA A 64 1.65 -3.06 -13.13
N ASN A 65 2.49 -3.96 -12.82
CA ASN A 65 3.91 -3.70 -12.81
C ASN A 65 4.48 -3.70 -14.21
#